data_0b3967b45ea781d37a1dacd54d2c1eb5
#
_entry.id   0b3967b45ea781d37a1dacd54d2c1eb5
#
_cell.length_a   1.000
_cell.length_b   1.000
_cell.length_c   1.000
_cell.angle_alpha   90.00
_cell.angle_beta   90.00
_cell.angle_gamma   90.00
#
_symmetry.space_group_name_H-M   'P 1'
#
loop_
_entity.id
_entity.type
_entity.pdbx_description
1 polymer ?
#
loop_
_entity_poly.entity_id
_entity_poly.type
_entity_poly.pdbx_seq_one_letter_code
_entity_poly.pdbx_strand_id
1 'polypeptide(L)'
;MRKSLYIFSLVCLFTLLCMQSMVFAASETATIKNLRISNNSDKVRIVVDADKEVDYQSFALSSPDRVVIDLNDAALAKNIEKEVDINSKYASKVRVAQFKDNVVRVVVETDVKKSGYDIFGIVGGETPYRVAMDFGNISYAAIGSTTGSSTSSSSNDTSYRVNEDFDIDKNAKSVLKGKRITIDPGHGGSDSGAIGPTGVREKDPTLRIGLNLAEMLKQSGAKVYITRKTDTDVAPQPATDVEELQARVDVGNKTNSDIFVSIHLDSFTSPSAQGTTGYYYVNGSSNSERLARYIKEGVIEQIGTYDRGTKTSNFYVVKHTQMPATLLEVAFVSNPKEEAILN
;
A
#
# COMPACT_ATOMS: atom_id res chain seq x y z
N MET A 1 -45.85 -25.34 -40.35
CA MET A 1 -45.81 -25.76 -38.95
C MET A 1 -44.47 -26.39 -38.52
N ARG A 2 -43.74 -27.17 -39.33
CA ARG A 2 -42.45 -27.78 -38.91
C ARG A 2 -41.27 -26.79 -38.69
N LYS A 3 -41.19 -25.68 -39.45
CA LYS A 3 -40.09 -24.71 -39.29
C LYS A 3 -40.16 -23.86 -38.00
N SER A 4 -41.39 -23.60 -37.51
CA SER A 4 -41.56 -22.83 -36.24
C SER A 4 -41.15 -23.64 -35.02
N LEU A 5 -41.27 -24.97 -35.05
CA LEU A 5 -40.90 -25.85 -33.92
C LEU A 5 -39.37 -25.93 -33.76
N TYR A 6 -38.59 -25.86 -34.83
CA TYR A 6 -37.12 -25.87 -34.77
C TYR A 6 -36.54 -24.56 -34.23
N ILE A 7 -37.15 -23.42 -34.57
CA ILE A 7 -36.73 -22.12 -34.05
C ILE A 7 -36.98 -22.02 -32.53
N PHE A 8 -38.14 -22.53 -32.07
CA PHE A 8 -38.44 -22.52 -30.63
C PHE A 8 -37.53 -23.48 -29.85
N SER A 9 -37.19 -24.64 -30.40
CA SER A 9 -36.23 -25.58 -29.81
C SER A 9 -34.81 -25.02 -29.77
N LEU A 10 -34.38 -24.27 -30.79
CA LEU A 10 -33.05 -23.65 -30.85
C LEU A 10 -32.91 -22.48 -29.85
N VAL A 11 -33.97 -21.68 -29.66
CA VAL A 11 -34.00 -20.58 -28.69
C VAL A 11 -34.01 -21.12 -27.27
N CYS A 12 -34.77 -22.20 -26.97
CA CYS A 12 -34.72 -22.84 -25.65
C CYS A 12 -33.37 -23.50 -25.37
N LEU A 13 -32.68 -24.07 -26.37
CA LEU A 13 -31.36 -24.64 -26.21
C LEU A 13 -30.31 -23.55 -25.96
N PHE A 14 -30.43 -22.38 -26.63
CA PHE A 14 -29.53 -21.25 -26.43
C PHE A 14 -29.74 -20.55 -25.05
N THR A 15 -30.99 -20.45 -24.57
CA THR A 15 -31.29 -19.95 -23.23
C THR A 15 -30.82 -20.90 -22.11
N LEU A 16 -30.86 -22.23 -22.36
CA LEU A 16 -30.29 -23.21 -21.42
C LEU A 16 -28.77 -23.19 -21.41
N LEU A 17 -28.09 -22.89 -22.53
CA LEU A 17 -26.63 -22.73 -22.60
C LEU A 17 -26.15 -21.41 -21.96
N CYS A 18 -26.97 -20.35 -21.98
CA CYS A 18 -26.65 -19.08 -21.34
C CYS A 18 -26.89 -19.08 -19.82
N MET A 19 -27.53 -20.10 -19.25
CA MET A 19 -27.67 -20.31 -17.82
C MET A 19 -26.51 -21.08 -17.18
N GLN A 20 -25.53 -21.50 -17.98
CA GLN A 20 -24.33 -22.11 -17.41
C GLN A 20 -23.26 -21.04 -17.12
N SER A 21 -22.97 -20.91 -15.83
CA SER A 21 -21.75 -20.32 -15.29
C SER A 21 -21.77 -18.81 -15.05
N MET A 22 -22.69 -18.29 -14.25
CA MET A 22 -22.23 -17.47 -13.13
C MET A 22 -21.83 -18.43 -11.99
N VAL A 23 -20.74 -19.12 -12.15
CA VAL A 23 -19.99 -19.60 -11.00
C VAL A 23 -19.41 -18.33 -10.37
N PHE A 24 -20.13 -17.72 -9.43
CA PHE A 24 -19.50 -16.96 -8.40
C PHE A 24 -18.47 -17.92 -7.81
N ALA A 25 -17.21 -17.67 -8.06
CA ALA A 25 -16.16 -18.24 -7.24
C ALA A 25 -16.51 -17.79 -5.81
N ALA A 26 -17.11 -18.67 -5.04
CA ALA A 26 -17.29 -18.45 -3.62
C ALA A 26 -15.88 -18.17 -3.11
N SER A 27 -15.66 -16.99 -2.55
CA SER A 27 -14.40 -16.68 -1.86
C SER A 27 -14.23 -17.80 -0.84
N GLU A 28 -13.24 -18.66 -1.10
CA GLU A 28 -13.03 -19.79 -0.19
C GLU A 28 -12.62 -19.21 1.16
N THR A 29 -13.41 -19.50 2.21
CA THR A 29 -13.19 -19.04 3.57
C THR A 29 -11.78 -19.42 4.04
N ALA A 30 -11.01 -18.44 4.53
CA ALA A 30 -9.70 -18.69 5.10
C ALA A 30 -9.82 -19.37 6.48
N THR A 31 -8.90 -20.25 6.82
CA THR A 31 -8.87 -20.87 8.14
C THR A 31 -7.79 -20.24 9.00
N ILE A 32 -8.18 -19.65 10.11
CA ILE A 32 -7.27 -19.17 11.14
C ILE A 32 -6.80 -20.36 11.96
N LYS A 33 -5.49 -20.67 11.87
CA LYS A 33 -4.92 -21.93 12.37
C LYS A 33 -4.19 -21.79 13.69
N ASN A 34 -3.67 -20.59 13.99
CA ASN A 34 -2.83 -20.39 15.16
C ASN A 34 -2.83 -18.94 15.64
N LEU A 35 -2.56 -18.76 16.93
CA LEU A 35 -2.32 -17.46 17.57
C LEU A 35 -0.98 -17.55 18.30
N ARG A 36 -0.01 -16.72 17.92
CA ARG A 36 1.32 -16.71 18.52
C ARG A 36 1.59 -15.35 19.15
N ILE A 37 2.27 -15.35 20.27
CA ILE A 37 2.62 -14.14 21.01
C ILE A 37 4.10 -14.15 21.31
N SER A 38 4.75 -13.03 21.03
CA SER A 38 6.12 -12.74 21.45
C SER A 38 6.11 -11.44 22.27
N ASN A 39 6.67 -11.49 23.46
CA ASN A 39 6.72 -10.37 24.39
C ASN A 39 8.18 -10.10 24.77
N ASN A 40 8.63 -8.88 24.59
CA ASN A 40 9.96 -8.43 25.02
C ASN A 40 9.88 -7.03 25.70
N SER A 41 11.01 -6.46 26.08
CA SER A 41 11.07 -5.17 26.78
C SER A 41 10.49 -3.99 25.99
N ASP A 42 10.49 -4.10 24.65
CA ASP A 42 10.22 -2.97 23.76
C ASP A 42 8.85 -3.08 23.11
N LYS A 43 8.36 -4.30 22.86
CA LYS A 43 7.07 -4.52 22.23
C LYS A 43 6.47 -5.89 22.51
N VAL A 44 5.16 -5.98 22.31
CA VAL A 44 4.41 -7.23 22.17
C VAL A 44 4.07 -7.42 20.71
N ARG A 45 4.38 -8.58 20.14
CA ARG A 45 3.92 -9.00 18.82
C ARG A 45 2.93 -10.15 18.95
N ILE A 46 1.76 -9.98 18.37
CA ILE A 46 0.72 -10.99 18.26
C ILE A 46 0.61 -11.36 16.79
N VAL A 47 0.62 -12.65 16.46
CA VAL A 47 0.54 -13.14 15.08
C VAL A 47 -0.58 -14.13 14.95
N VAL A 48 -1.46 -13.91 14.01
CA VAL A 48 -2.53 -14.85 13.60
C VAL A 48 -2.10 -15.52 12.31
N ASP A 49 -2.01 -16.85 12.32
CA ASP A 49 -1.65 -17.65 11.16
C ASP A 49 -2.90 -18.08 10.38
N ALA A 50 -2.92 -17.86 9.07
CA ALA A 50 -3.99 -18.24 8.16
C ALA A 50 -3.47 -19.13 7.01
N ASP A 51 -4.33 -20.01 6.48
CA ASP A 51 -3.97 -20.89 5.35
C ASP A 51 -4.00 -20.19 3.99
N LYS A 52 -4.54 -18.97 3.92
CA LYS A 52 -4.53 -18.10 2.76
C LYS A 52 -4.69 -16.64 3.18
N GLU A 53 -4.58 -15.73 2.24
CA GLU A 53 -4.76 -14.30 2.45
C GLU A 53 -6.13 -13.99 3.06
N VAL A 54 -6.14 -13.07 4.03
CA VAL A 54 -7.32 -12.65 4.78
C VAL A 54 -7.39 -11.12 4.75
N ASP A 55 -8.52 -10.61 4.32
CA ASP A 55 -8.83 -9.20 4.49
C ASP A 55 -9.17 -8.89 5.95
N TYR A 56 -8.65 -7.78 6.48
CA TYR A 56 -8.91 -7.40 7.85
C TYR A 56 -9.23 -5.92 8.00
N GLN A 57 -9.98 -5.60 9.04
CA GLN A 57 -10.27 -4.24 9.48
C GLN A 57 -9.89 -4.11 10.96
N SER A 58 -9.37 -2.95 11.35
CA SER A 58 -9.05 -2.69 12.74
C SER A 58 -9.66 -1.38 13.24
N PHE A 59 -10.04 -1.35 14.50
CA PHE A 59 -10.56 -0.17 15.18
C PHE A 59 -10.27 -0.23 16.68
N ALA A 60 -10.15 0.93 17.31
CA ALA A 60 -9.97 1.03 18.74
C ALA A 60 -11.32 1.26 19.45
N LEU A 61 -11.46 0.69 20.64
CA LEU A 61 -12.58 0.90 21.55
C LEU A 61 -12.03 1.36 22.91
N SER A 62 -12.81 2.16 23.62
CA SER A 62 -12.54 2.60 24.98
C SER A 62 -13.48 1.94 26.00
N SER A 63 -13.08 1.96 27.27
CA SER A 63 -13.88 1.47 28.41
C SER A 63 -14.19 -0.04 28.41
N PRO A 64 -13.21 -0.95 28.49
CA PRO A 64 -11.75 -0.73 28.57
C PRO A 64 -11.12 -0.44 27.22
N ASP A 65 -9.93 0.15 27.24
CA ASP A 65 -9.16 0.42 26.04
C ASP A 65 -8.71 -0.89 25.39
N ARG A 66 -8.99 -1.04 24.10
CA ARG A 66 -8.69 -2.25 23.32
C ARG A 66 -8.63 -1.96 21.84
N VAL A 67 -7.84 -2.74 21.13
CA VAL A 67 -7.81 -2.77 19.67
C VAL A 67 -8.52 -4.03 19.21
N VAL A 68 -9.44 -3.87 18.28
CA VAL A 68 -10.25 -4.95 17.68
C VAL A 68 -9.83 -5.12 16.23
N ILE A 69 -9.61 -6.35 15.81
CA ILE A 69 -9.28 -6.73 14.44
C ILE A 69 -10.31 -7.75 13.96
N ASP A 70 -11.04 -7.41 12.92
CA ASP A 70 -11.97 -8.30 12.22
C ASP A 70 -11.30 -8.88 10.98
N LEU A 71 -11.15 -10.19 10.94
CA LEU A 71 -10.63 -10.97 9.82
C LEU A 71 -11.83 -11.44 9.01
N ASN A 72 -12.01 -10.89 7.81
CA ASN A 72 -13.16 -11.16 6.96
C ASN A 72 -12.97 -12.45 6.16
N ASP A 73 -14.08 -13.09 5.77
CA ASP A 73 -14.12 -14.36 5.07
C ASP A 73 -13.20 -15.42 5.72
N ALA A 74 -13.26 -15.48 7.07
CA ALA A 74 -12.41 -16.31 7.89
C ALA A 74 -13.20 -17.19 8.84
N ALA A 75 -12.70 -18.41 9.06
CA ALA A 75 -13.18 -19.38 10.05
C ALA A 75 -12.09 -19.71 11.07
N LEU A 76 -12.48 -19.82 12.34
CA LEU A 76 -11.56 -20.13 13.42
C LEU A 76 -11.41 -21.66 13.57
N ALA A 77 -10.19 -22.18 13.55
CA ALA A 77 -9.93 -23.59 13.80
C ALA A 77 -10.30 -23.96 15.25
N LYS A 78 -10.72 -25.22 15.44
CA LYS A 78 -11.26 -25.69 16.74
C LYS A 78 -10.25 -25.71 17.89
N ASN A 79 -8.96 -25.85 17.56
CA ASN A 79 -7.89 -26.12 18.55
C ASN A 79 -7.06 -24.86 18.87
N ILE A 80 -7.58 -23.67 18.62
CA ILE A 80 -6.89 -22.41 18.95
C ILE A 80 -7.21 -22.03 20.41
N GLU A 81 -6.18 -21.62 21.14
CA GLU A 81 -6.33 -20.96 22.42
C GLU A 81 -7.06 -19.64 22.23
N LYS A 82 -8.24 -19.51 22.87
CA LYS A 82 -9.15 -18.39 22.61
C LYS A 82 -8.85 -17.15 23.42
N GLU A 83 -8.10 -17.28 24.49
CA GLU A 83 -7.74 -16.19 25.38
C GLU A 83 -6.35 -16.44 25.95
N VAL A 84 -5.46 -15.45 25.86
CA VAL A 84 -4.10 -15.51 26.39
C VAL A 84 -3.79 -14.24 27.15
N ASP A 85 -3.33 -14.38 28.40
CA ASP A 85 -2.80 -13.31 29.22
C ASP A 85 -1.35 -12.98 28.78
N ILE A 86 -1.10 -11.73 28.43
CA ILE A 86 0.20 -11.30 27.88
C ILE A 86 1.09 -10.73 28.99
N ASN A 87 0.49 -10.07 29.99
CA ASN A 87 1.18 -9.48 31.15
C ASN A 87 2.31 -8.52 30.76
N SER A 88 2.07 -7.65 29.79
CA SER A 88 3.00 -6.62 29.34
C SER A 88 2.45 -5.22 29.61
N LYS A 89 3.34 -4.24 29.74
CA LYS A 89 2.95 -2.82 29.79
C LYS A 89 2.32 -2.30 28.50
N TYR A 90 2.37 -3.08 27.41
CA TYR A 90 1.85 -2.69 26.09
C TYR A 90 0.55 -3.40 25.72
N ALA A 91 0.33 -4.58 26.27
CA ALA A 91 -0.92 -5.32 26.11
C ALA A 91 -1.09 -6.26 27.30
N SER A 92 -2.28 -6.33 27.85
CA SER A 92 -2.58 -7.20 28.98
C SER A 92 -3.10 -8.57 28.55
N LYS A 93 -3.89 -8.61 27.50
CA LYS A 93 -4.61 -9.81 27.07
C LYS A 93 -4.95 -9.78 25.59
N VAL A 94 -5.00 -10.95 24.96
CA VAL A 94 -5.59 -11.14 23.63
C VAL A 94 -6.69 -12.19 23.69
N ARG A 95 -7.75 -11.95 22.92
CA ARG A 95 -8.84 -12.92 22.69
C ARG A 95 -9.07 -13.08 21.19
N VAL A 96 -9.39 -14.32 20.79
CA VAL A 96 -9.81 -14.63 19.42
C VAL A 96 -11.10 -15.46 19.45
N ALA A 97 -12.06 -15.09 18.61
CA ALA A 97 -13.34 -15.81 18.52
C ALA A 97 -13.93 -15.74 17.11
N GLN A 98 -14.75 -16.74 16.76
CA GLN A 98 -15.67 -16.61 15.65
C GLN A 98 -16.76 -15.61 16.04
N PHE A 99 -16.75 -14.42 15.43
CA PHE A 99 -17.67 -13.33 15.77
C PHE A 99 -18.97 -13.39 14.96
N LYS A 100 -18.86 -13.77 13.69
CA LYS A 100 -19.96 -14.04 12.76
C LYS A 100 -19.58 -15.26 11.93
N ASP A 101 -20.50 -15.78 11.13
CA ASP A 101 -20.27 -16.99 10.31
C ASP A 101 -19.00 -16.92 9.45
N ASN A 102 -18.64 -15.72 8.98
CA ASN A 102 -17.48 -15.48 8.14
C ASN A 102 -16.51 -14.44 8.69
N VAL A 103 -16.57 -14.09 9.98
CA VAL A 103 -15.67 -13.12 10.60
C VAL A 103 -15.05 -13.68 11.85
N VAL A 104 -13.73 -13.78 11.88
CA VAL A 104 -12.98 -14.06 13.11
C VAL A 104 -12.52 -12.73 13.70
N ARG A 105 -12.81 -12.50 14.98
CA ARG A 105 -12.45 -11.29 15.71
C ARG A 105 -11.31 -11.56 16.67
N VAL A 106 -10.28 -10.73 16.59
CA VAL A 106 -9.19 -10.64 17.55
C VAL A 106 -9.36 -9.37 18.37
N VAL A 107 -9.28 -9.46 19.68
CA VAL A 107 -9.37 -8.32 20.59
C VAL A 107 -8.14 -8.28 21.47
N VAL A 108 -7.40 -7.18 21.42
CA VAL A 108 -6.23 -6.95 22.25
C VAL A 108 -6.56 -5.87 23.28
N GLU A 109 -6.47 -6.20 24.55
CA GLU A 109 -6.60 -5.23 25.65
C GLU A 109 -5.29 -4.46 25.78
N THR A 110 -5.34 -3.17 25.52
CA THR A 110 -4.19 -2.28 25.49
C THR A 110 -4.61 -0.83 25.70
N ASP A 111 -3.86 -0.06 26.42
CA ASP A 111 -3.97 1.39 26.54
C ASP A 111 -3.05 2.15 25.57
N VAL A 112 -2.31 1.43 24.75
CA VAL A 112 -1.42 1.99 23.74
C VAL A 112 -2.24 2.76 22.69
N LYS A 113 -1.88 4.03 22.47
CA LYS A 113 -2.55 4.87 21.46
C LYS A 113 -2.19 4.44 20.05
N LYS A 114 -2.94 4.93 19.06
CA LYS A 114 -2.78 4.53 17.64
C LYS A 114 -1.34 4.66 17.11
N SER A 115 -0.56 5.59 17.60
CA SER A 115 0.86 5.75 17.27
C SER A 115 1.79 4.71 17.90
N GLY A 116 1.29 3.85 18.78
CA GLY A 116 2.06 2.83 19.49
C GLY A 116 1.62 1.41 19.16
N TYR A 117 0.82 1.18 18.11
CA TYR A 117 0.54 -0.16 17.58
C TYR A 117 0.49 -0.16 16.05
N ASP A 118 0.81 -1.31 15.48
CA ASP A 118 0.81 -1.56 14.04
C ASP A 118 0.18 -2.92 13.72
N ILE A 119 -0.56 -3.01 12.60
CA ILE A 119 -1.23 -4.23 12.16
C ILE A 119 -0.98 -4.42 10.67
N PHE A 120 -0.33 -5.50 10.30
CA PHE A 120 0.08 -5.75 8.92
C PHE A 120 -0.02 -7.22 8.51
N GLY A 121 -0.27 -7.45 7.22
CA GLY A 121 -0.27 -8.78 6.61
C GLY A 121 1.14 -9.21 6.20
N ILE A 122 1.47 -10.49 6.40
CA ILE A 122 2.72 -11.10 5.98
C ILE A 122 2.41 -12.30 5.09
N VAL A 123 2.92 -12.28 3.85
CA VAL A 123 2.74 -13.35 2.86
C VAL A 123 3.98 -14.23 2.78
N GLY A 124 3.80 -15.56 2.74
CA GLY A 124 4.88 -16.54 2.49
C GLY A 124 5.55 -17.09 3.74
N GLY A 125 6.53 -17.97 3.55
CA GLY A 125 7.18 -18.76 4.59
C GLY A 125 6.44 -20.10 4.84
N GLU A 126 6.65 -20.70 6.02
CA GLU A 126 5.98 -21.97 6.39
C GLU A 126 4.46 -21.84 6.52
N THR A 127 3.99 -20.64 6.85
CA THR A 127 2.57 -20.30 6.89
C THR A 127 2.24 -19.38 5.71
N PRO A 128 1.25 -19.72 4.86
CA PRO A 128 0.96 -18.97 3.63
C PRO A 128 0.63 -17.50 3.87
N TYR A 129 -0.10 -17.19 4.95
CA TYR A 129 -0.48 -15.84 5.33
C TYR A 129 -0.54 -15.64 6.85
N ARG A 130 -0.16 -14.46 7.29
CA ARG A 130 -0.18 -14.08 8.71
C ARG A 130 -0.66 -12.65 8.86
N VAL A 131 -1.46 -12.38 9.89
CA VAL A 131 -1.74 -11.01 10.34
C VAL A 131 -0.94 -10.78 11.60
N ALA A 132 0.01 -9.86 11.56
CA ALA A 132 0.84 -9.47 12.69
C ALA A 132 0.34 -8.16 13.30
N MET A 133 0.40 -8.07 14.62
CA MET A 133 -0.01 -6.92 15.41
C MET A 133 1.10 -6.62 16.41
N ASP A 134 1.73 -5.47 16.27
CA ASP A 134 2.78 -4.97 17.18
C ASP A 134 2.21 -3.91 18.11
N PHE A 135 2.49 -3.99 19.41
CA PHE A 135 2.10 -3.01 20.42
C PHE A 135 3.32 -2.62 21.24
N GLY A 136 3.59 -1.32 21.40
CA GLY A 136 4.69 -0.85 22.24
C GLY A 136 5.54 0.24 21.61
N ASN A 137 6.84 0.18 21.87
CA ASN A 137 7.80 1.06 21.24
C ASN A 137 7.96 0.64 19.78
N ILE A 138 6.96 0.98 18.97
CA ILE A 138 7.08 0.95 17.54
C ILE A 138 7.87 2.21 17.20
N SER A 139 9.18 2.18 17.43
CA SER A 139 10.04 3.19 16.87
C SER A 139 10.09 2.93 15.38
N TYR A 140 9.12 3.50 14.67
CA TYR A 140 9.44 4.07 13.37
C TYR A 140 10.53 5.09 13.70
N ALA A 141 11.78 4.77 13.39
CA ALA A 141 12.84 5.74 13.53
C ALA A 141 12.33 7.01 12.86
N ALA A 142 12.02 8.00 13.69
CA ALA A 142 11.65 9.32 13.22
C ALA A 142 12.81 9.75 12.34
N ILE A 143 12.61 9.72 11.03
CA ILE A 143 13.58 10.21 10.07
C ILE A 143 13.63 11.72 10.32
N GLY A 144 14.63 12.15 11.08
CA GLY A 144 14.91 13.55 11.29
C GLY A 144 14.63 14.10 12.68
N SER A 145 15.47 13.80 13.64
CA SER A 145 15.83 14.74 14.72
C SER A 145 17.14 14.31 15.37
N THR A 146 18.23 14.52 14.69
CA THR A 146 19.53 14.70 15.34
C THR A 146 19.88 16.18 15.28
N THR A 147 19.63 16.89 16.38
CA THR A 147 20.28 18.14 16.71
C THR A 147 21.78 17.89 16.82
N GLY A 148 22.47 18.15 15.74
CA GLY A 148 23.92 18.21 15.67
C GLY A 148 24.31 19.56 15.07
N SER A 149 24.65 20.52 15.94
CA SER A 149 25.23 21.81 15.57
C SER A 149 26.52 21.60 14.80
N SER A 150 26.61 22.14 13.57
CA SER A 150 27.86 22.67 13.00
C SER A 150 27.61 23.50 11.74
N THR A 151 27.82 24.77 11.92
CA THR A 151 28.41 25.84 11.03
C THR A 151 28.29 25.66 9.50
N SER A 152 27.60 26.64 8.96
CA SER A 152 27.59 27.25 7.63
C SER A 152 28.77 26.96 6.68
N SER A 153 28.42 26.54 5.47
CA SER A 153 28.99 27.12 4.23
C SER A 153 27.99 26.94 3.09
N SER A 154 27.63 28.06 2.48
CA SER A 154 26.72 28.15 1.35
C SER A 154 27.37 27.55 0.10
N SER A 155 26.73 26.59 -0.49
CA SER A 155 26.82 26.30 -1.92
C SER A 155 25.43 25.78 -2.36
N ASN A 156 24.85 26.48 -3.32
CA ASN A 156 23.59 26.11 -3.99
C ASN A 156 23.79 24.85 -4.84
N ASP A 157 23.86 23.71 -4.19
CA ASP A 157 23.73 22.42 -4.84
C ASP A 157 22.54 21.73 -4.20
N THR A 158 21.41 21.70 -4.89
CA THR A 158 20.19 20.96 -4.52
C THR A 158 20.40 19.46 -4.73
N SER A 159 21.46 18.90 -4.15
CA SER A 159 21.61 17.46 -4.05
C SER A 159 20.68 16.96 -2.94
N TYR A 160 19.55 16.35 -3.33
CA TYR A 160 18.69 15.63 -2.39
C TYR A 160 19.52 14.54 -1.71
N ARG A 161 19.70 14.64 -0.38
CA ARG A 161 20.36 13.59 0.38
C ARG A 161 19.38 12.41 0.50
N VAL A 162 19.72 11.31 -0.11
CA VAL A 162 19.07 10.02 0.13
C VAL A 162 19.55 9.50 1.47
N ASN A 163 18.62 9.10 2.34
CA ASN A 163 18.98 8.47 3.59
C ASN A 163 19.54 7.07 3.28
N GLU A 164 20.76 6.75 3.68
CA GLU A 164 21.43 5.48 3.36
C GLU A 164 21.21 4.39 4.42
N ASP A 165 20.69 4.75 5.60
CA ASP A 165 20.49 3.83 6.72
C ASP A 165 19.00 3.59 6.97
N PHE A 166 18.42 2.66 6.21
CA PHE A 166 17.08 2.14 6.48
C PHE A 166 17.16 0.81 7.23
N ASP A 167 16.45 0.70 8.35
CA ASP A 167 16.25 -0.59 9.02
C ASP A 167 15.23 -1.44 8.25
N ILE A 168 15.73 -2.24 7.31
CA ILE A 168 14.90 -3.05 6.43
C ILE A 168 14.66 -4.42 7.05
N ASP A 169 13.39 -4.78 7.23
CA ASP A 169 12.97 -6.10 7.69
C ASP A 169 13.61 -7.21 6.84
N LYS A 170 14.17 -8.22 7.51
CA LYS A 170 14.78 -9.40 6.87
C LYS A 170 13.78 -10.15 5.96
N ASN A 171 12.49 -10.11 6.28
CA ASN A 171 11.44 -10.71 5.44
C ASN A 171 11.24 -9.92 4.14
N ALA A 172 11.26 -8.58 4.20
CA ALA A 172 11.23 -7.74 3.00
C ALA A 172 12.41 -8.05 2.07
N LYS A 173 13.62 -8.25 2.62
CA LYS A 173 14.79 -8.69 1.84
C LYS A 173 14.58 -10.02 1.14
N SER A 174 13.90 -10.96 1.77
CA SER A 174 13.60 -12.27 1.20
C SER A 174 12.61 -12.20 0.04
N VAL A 175 11.50 -11.44 0.24
CA VAL A 175 10.40 -11.34 -0.73
C VAL A 175 10.78 -10.50 -1.95
N LEU A 176 11.54 -9.41 -1.75
CA LEU A 176 11.89 -8.47 -2.81
C LEU A 176 13.15 -8.85 -3.59
N LYS A 177 13.89 -9.87 -3.13
CA LYS A 177 15.13 -10.29 -3.79
C LYS A 177 14.91 -10.61 -5.26
N GLY A 178 15.58 -9.83 -6.12
CA GLY A 178 15.54 -10.00 -7.56
C GLY A 178 14.28 -9.48 -8.26
N LYS A 179 13.27 -8.99 -7.52
CA LYS A 179 12.08 -8.34 -8.10
C LYS A 179 12.48 -7.06 -8.82
N ARG A 180 11.91 -6.85 -9.99
CA ARG A 180 12.14 -5.65 -10.82
C ARG A 180 11.02 -4.66 -10.57
N ILE A 181 11.35 -3.48 -10.07
CA ILE A 181 10.39 -2.47 -9.66
C ILE A 181 10.74 -1.16 -10.36
N THR A 182 9.77 -0.59 -11.06
CA THR A 182 9.90 0.76 -11.61
C THR A 182 9.20 1.76 -10.70
N ILE A 183 9.94 2.78 -10.29
CA ILE A 183 9.44 3.95 -9.57
C ILE A 183 9.43 5.13 -10.55
N ASP A 184 8.29 5.81 -10.60
CA ASP A 184 8.06 6.95 -11.46
C ASP A 184 7.71 8.19 -10.62
N PRO A 185 8.70 9.02 -10.23
CA PRO A 185 8.42 10.31 -9.62
C PRO A 185 7.73 11.22 -10.64
N GLY A 186 6.47 11.61 -10.38
CA GLY A 186 5.68 12.45 -11.26
C GLY A 186 6.33 13.81 -11.55
N HIS A 187 6.01 14.41 -12.70
CA HIS A 187 6.51 15.71 -13.12
C HIS A 187 8.04 15.76 -13.26
N GLY A 188 8.62 16.94 -13.30
CA GLY A 188 10.08 17.16 -13.42
C GLY A 188 10.45 18.08 -14.57
N GLY A 189 11.66 18.61 -14.53
CA GLY A 189 12.17 19.51 -15.57
C GLY A 189 11.25 20.70 -15.82
N SER A 190 10.69 20.77 -17.02
CA SER A 190 9.78 21.83 -17.45
C SER A 190 8.40 21.81 -16.78
N ASP A 191 7.97 20.64 -16.27
CA ASP A 191 6.69 20.46 -15.60
C ASP A 191 6.85 20.49 -14.07
N SER A 192 6.33 21.55 -13.43
CA SER A 192 6.36 21.72 -11.98
C SER A 192 5.37 20.82 -11.25
N GLY A 193 4.35 20.27 -11.93
CA GLY A 193 3.15 19.78 -11.29
C GLY A 193 2.38 20.88 -10.56
N ALA A 194 1.51 20.49 -9.65
CA ALA A 194 0.77 21.42 -8.81
C ALA A 194 1.71 22.21 -7.88
N ILE A 195 1.24 23.40 -7.46
CA ILE A 195 2.00 24.29 -6.57
C ILE A 195 1.16 24.54 -5.33
N GLY A 196 1.73 24.23 -4.17
CA GLY A 196 1.09 24.41 -2.87
C GLY A 196 1.09 25.87 -2.41
N PRO A 197 0.35 26.18 -1.35
CA PRO A 197 0.18 27.53 -0.85
C PRO A 197 1.47 28.21 -0.35
N THR A 198 2.49 27.43 0.06
CA THR A 198 3.80 27.98 0.45
C THR A 198 4.82 27.96 -0.69
N GLY A 199 4.43 27.50 -1.89
CA GLY A 199 5.27 27.45 -3.06
C GLY A 199 5.96 26.10 -3.31
N VAL A 200 5.62 25.07 -2.54
CA VAL A 200 6.09 23.70 -2.79
C VAL A 200 5.57 23.22 -4.14
N ARG A 201 6.47 22.85 -5.03
CA ARG A 201 6.15 22.31 -6.35
C ARG A 201 6.08 20.78 -6.26
N GLU A 202 5.04 20.18 -6.79
CA GLU A 202 4.81 18.73 -6.72
C GLU A 202 6.02 17.90 -7.17
N LYS A 203 6.72 18.35 -8.21
CA LYS A 203 7.91 17.66 -8.75
C LYS A 203 9.02 17.45 -7.72
N ASP A 204 9.13 18.32 -6.70
CA ASP A 204 10.22 18.30 -5.73
C ASP A 204 9.99 17.18 -4.67
N PRO A 205 8.84 17.10 -3.94
CA PRO A 205 8.57 16.00 -3.05
C PRO A 205 8.43 14.65 -3.76
N THR A 206 7.82 14.59 -4.96
CA THR A 206 7.71 13.31 -5.69
C THR A 206 9.08 12.74 -6.03
N LEU A 207 10.05 13.56 -6.42
CA LEU A 207 11.44 13.12 -6.63
C LEU A 207 12.08 12.63 -5.35
N ARG A 208 11.94 13.37 -4.24
CA ARG A 208 12.52 13.01 -2.94
C ARG A 208 11.94 11.69 -2.42
N ILE A 209 10.63 11.51 -2.48
CA ILE A 209 9.94 10.27 -2.10
C ILE A 209 10.41 9.12 -2.98
N GLY A 210 10.44 9.33 -4.30
CA GLY A 210 10.85 8.30 -5.25
C GLY A 210 12.29 7.84 -5.08
N LEU A 211 13.23 8.75 -4.81
CA LEU A 211 14.63 8.42 -4.57
C LEU A 211 14.82 7.62 -3.27
N ASN A 212 14.17 8.03 -2.17
CA ASN A 212 14.22 7.32 -0.91
C ASN A 212 13.61 5.91 -1.04
N LEU A 213 12.43 5.80 -1.66
CA LEU A 213 11.79 4.52 -1.91
C LEU A 213 12.68 3.61 -2.78
N ALA A 214 13.29 4.15 -3.82
CA ALA A 214 14.20 3.39 -4.69
C ALA A 214 15.40 2.83 -3.90
N GLU A 215 15.96 3.60 -2.96
CA GLU A 215 17.06 3.14 -2.13
C GLU A 215 16.62 2.05 -1.14
N MET A 216 15.49 2.25 -0.45
CA MET A 216 14.91 1.24 0.45
C MET A 216 14.67 -0.10 -0.26
N LEU A 217 14.11 -0.03 -1.46
CA LEU A 217 13.82 -1.23 -2.27
C LEU A 217 15.11 -1.94 -2.72
N LYS A 218 16.17 -1.20 -3.09
CA LYS A 218 17.48 -1.77 -3.42
C LYS A 218 18.12 -2.48 -2.23
N GLN A 219 18.09 -1.85 -1.07
CA GLN A 219 18.58 -2.44 0.18
C GLN A 219 17.78 -3.69 0.57
N SER A 220 16.51 -3.76 0.16
CA SER A 220 15.66 -4.95 0.28
C SER A 220 15.94 -6.03 -0.77
N GLY A 221 16.91 -5.81 -1.65
CA GLY A 221 17.33 -6.78 -2.68
C GLY A 221 16.57 -6.70 -4.00
N ALA A 222 15.71 -5.71 -4.19
CA ALA A 222 15.05 -5.48 -5.47
C ALA A 222 15.98 -4.88 -6.51
N LYS A 223 15.68 -5.13 -7.79
CA LYS A 223 16.24 -4.41 -8.93
C LYS A 223 15.35 -3.22 -9.23
N VAL A 224 15.82 -2.01 -8.92
CA VAL A 224 15.01 -0.80 -9.02
C VAL A 224 15.41 0.01 -10.25
N TYR A 225 14.41 0.39 -11.02
CA TYR A 225 14.48 1.35 -12.12
C TYR A 225 13.72 2.59 -11.72
N ILE A 226 14.22 3.74 -12.07
CA ILE A 226 13.58 5.02 -11.75
C ILE A 226 13.56 5.89 -13.00
N THR A 227 12.41 6.51 -13.28
CA THR A 227 12.20 7.26 -14.51
C THR A 227 13.05 8.52 -14.57
N ARG A 228 13.22 9.22 -13.45
CA ARG A 228 14.14 10.36 -13.29
C ARG A 228 14.82 10.34 -11.92
N LYS A 229 16.06 10.82 -11.86
CA LYS A 229 16.88 10.88 -10.62
C LYS A 229 17.22 12.31 -10.21
N THR A 230 16.87 13.26 -11.03
CA THR A 230 17.09 14.69 -10.85
C THR A 230 15.86 15.47 -11.30
N ASP A 231 15.86 16.78 -11.17
CA ASP A 231 14.80 17.64 -11.70
C ASP A 231 14.96 17.81 -13.22
N THR A 232 14.55 16.78 -13.96
CA THR A 232 14.63 16.73 -15.43
C THR A 232 13.35 16.12 -16.01
N ASP A 233 13.06 16.47 -17.25
CA ASP A 233 12.12 15.73 -18.10
C ASP A 233 12.68 14.32 -18.37
N VAL A 234 11.80 13.33 -18.58
CA VAL A 234 12.20 11.95 -18.88
C VAL A 234 12.43 11.77 -20.38
N ALA A 235 11.60 12.42 -21.20
CA ALA A 235 11.82 12.48 -22.64
C ALA A 235 12.88 13.53 -23.01
N PRO A 236 13.70 13.28 -24.04
CA PRO A 236 14.58 14.33 -24.62
C PRO A 236 13.75 15.51 -25.13
N GLN A 237 14.11 16.71 -24.71
CA GLN A 237 13.40 17.92 -25.11
C GLN A 237 13.85 18.43 -26.49
N PRO A 238 12.95 19.05 -27.30
CA PRO A 238 11.52 19.28 -27.02
C PRO A 238 10.69 18.02 -27.18
N ALA A 239 9.74 17.78 -26.24
CA ALA A 239 8.82 16.67 -26.29
C ALA A 239 7.39 17.15 -26.03
N THR A 240 6.42 16.43 -26.55
CA THR A 240 5.01 16.59 -26.22
C THR A 240 4.71 15.86 -24.89
N ASP A 241 3.59 16.22 -24.23
CA ASP A 241 3.14 15.53 -23.00
C ASP A 241 3.01 14.01 -23.20
N VAL A 242 2.56 13.58 -24.39
CA VAL A 242 2.42 12.16 -24.71
C VAL A 242 3.79 11.49 -24.83
N GLU A 243 4.77 12.13 -25.42
CA GLU A 243 6.14 11.59 -25.53
C GLU A 243 6.80 11.52 -24.16
N GLU A 244 6.59 12.52 -23.29
CA GLU A 244 7.04 12.51 -21.90
C GLU A 244 6.44 11.36 -21.11
N LEU A 245 5.12 11.20 -21.17
CA LEU A 245 4.42 10.10 -20.47
C LEU A 245 4.81 8.72 -21.05
N GLN A 246 5.02 8.62 -22.36
CA GLN A 246 5.48 7.38 -23.00
C GLN A 246 6.91 7.03 -22.57
N ALA A 247 7.80 8.00 -22.44
CA ALA A 247 9.16 7.76 -21.96
C ALA A 247 9.16 7.15 -20.55
N ARG A 248 8.25 7.58 -19.66
CA ARG A 248 8.06 7.01 -18.33
C ARG A 248 7.57 5.54 -18.39
N VAL A 249 6.55 5.28 -19.20
CA VAL A 249 6.03 3.94 -19.47
C VAL A 249 7.12 3.01 -20.02
N ASP A 250 7.93 3.51 -20.92
CA ASP A 250 9.01 2.76 -21.56
C ASP A 250 10.06 2.26 -20.58
N VAL A 251 10.34 3.00 -19.52
CA VAL A 251 11.27 2.51 -18.46
C VAL A 251 10.75 1.21 -17.86
N GLY A 252 9.47 1.15 -17.48
CA GLY A 252 8.86 -0.05 -16.92
C GLY A 252 8.78 -1.21 -17.92
N ASN A 253 8.27 -0.93 -19.13
CA ASN A 253 8.06 -1.93 -20.17
C ASN A 253 9.39 -2.52 -20.69
N LYS A 254 10.38 -1.69 -21.00
CA LYS A 254 11.71 -2.13 -21.50
C LYS A 254 12.51 -2.91 -20.45
N THR A 255 12.32 -2.64 -19.18
CA THR A 255 12.98 -3.37 -18.10
C THR A 255 12.22 -4.63 -17.70
N ASN A 256 11.05 -4.89 -18.27
CA ASN A 256 10.14 -5.97 -17.89
C ASN A 256 9.91 -5.97 -16.37
N SER A 257 9.56 -4.82 -15.81
CA SER A 257 9.35 -4.68 -14.38
C SER A 257 8.18 -5.56 -13.88
N ASP A 258 8.28 -6.05 -12.66
CA ASP A 258 7.23 -6.85 -12.03
C ASP A 258 6.09 -5.95 -11.55
N ILE A 259 6.39 -4.69 -11.17
CA ILE A 259 5.41 -3.65 -10.82
C ILE A 259 5.91 -2.28 -11.27
N PHE A 260 4.95 -1.35 -11.46
CA PHE A 260 5.19 0.07 -11.75
C PHE A 260 4.44 0.94 -10.74
N VAL A 261 5.14 1.88 -10.10
CA VAL A 261 4.58 2.78 -9.09
C VAL A 261 4.89 4.22 -9.47
N SER A 262 3.87 4.97 -9.86
CA SER A 262 3.94 6.41 -10.09
C SER A 262 3.56 7.16 -8.83
N ILE A 263 4.30 8.21 -8.49
CA ILE A 263 4.16 8.99 -7.26
C ILE A 263 3.79 10.42 -7.62
N HIS A 264 2.65 10.87 -7.13
CA HIS A 264 2.05 12.18 -7.39
C HIS A 264 1.52 12.83 -6.11
N LEU A 265 1.15 14.09 -6.18
CA LEU A 265 0.50 14.86 -5.15
C LEU A 265 -0.75 15.53 -5.70
N ASP A 266 -1.89 15.22 -5.10
CA ASP A 266 -3.20 15.74 -5.51
C ASP A 266 -3.29 17.26 -5.26
N SER A 267 -4.14 17.92 -6.03
CA SER A 267 -4.42 19.35 -5.89
C SER A 267 -5.89 19.65 -6.17
N PHE A 268 -6.47 20.53 -5.38
CA PHE A 268 -7.84 20.97 -5.58
C PHE A 268 -8.02 22.45 -5.21
N THR A 269 -9.03 23.08 -5.78
CA THR A 269 -9.33 24.51 -5.52
C THR A 269 -9.71 24.79 -4.08
N SER A 270 -10.32 23.82 -3.37
CA SER A 270 -10.58 23.95 -1.93
C SER A 270 -9.36 23.54 -1.13
N PRO A 271 -8.83 24.42 -0.26
CA PRO A 271 -7.70 24.08 0.61
C PRO A 271 -8.04 23.06 1.71
N SER A 272 -9.32 22.69 1.85
CA SER A 272 -9.75 21.63 2.76
C SER A 272 -9.73 20.23 2.15
N ALA A 273 -9.49 20.11 0.84
CA ALA A 273 -9.28 18.80 0.19
C ALA A 273 -8.05 18.15 0.78
N GLN A 274 -8.14 16.85 1.14
CA GLN A 274 -7.08 16.14 1.84
C GLN A 274 -7.16 14.63 1.61
N GLY A 275 -6.07 13.94 1.82
CA GLY A 275 -6.01 12.49 1.89
C GLY A 275 -5.26 11.82 0.75
N THR A 276 -5.13 10.52 0.85
CA THR A 276 -4.39 9.66 -0.09
C THR A 276 -5.34 8.88 -1.00
N THR A 277 -5.03 8.82 -2.29
CA THR A 277 -5.77 8.02 -3.28
C THR A 277 -4.81 7.10 -4.04
N GLY A 278 -5.16 5.82 -4.19
CA GLY A 278 -4.48 4.91 -5.11
C GLY A 278 -5.27 4.76 -6.41
N TYR A 279 -4.64 5.04 -7.55
CA TYR A 279 -5.28 4.90 -8.86
C TYR A 279 -4.72 3.71 -9.63
N TYR A 280 -5.60 3.02 -10.36
CA TYR A 280 -5.23 1.93 -11.27
C TYR A 280 -6.09 1.96 -12.54
N TYR A 281 -5.63 1.27 -13.59
CA TYR A 281 -6.40 1.11 -14.82
C TYR A 281 -7.21 -0.19 -14.78
N VAL A 282 -8.53 -0.10 -14.91
CA VAL A 282 -9.47 -1.24 -14.75
C VAL A 282 -9.24 -2.36 -15.77
N ASN A 283 -8.83 -2.03 -17.00
CA ASN A 283 -8.52 -3.01 -18.04
C ASN A 283 -7.02 -3.37 -18.12
N GLY A 284 -6.23 -2.98 -17.12
CA GLY A 284 -4.83 -3.35 -16.99
C GLY A 284 -4.62 -4.72 -16.36
N SER A 285 -3.49 -4.91 -15.68
CA SER A 285 -3.25 -6.15 -14.93
C SER A 285 -4.28 -6.33 -13.81
N SER A 286 -4.78 -7.55 -13.64
CA SER A 286 -5.71 -7.91 -12.55
C SER A 286 -5.14 -7.65 -11.14
N ASN A 287 -3.83 -7.51 -11.01
CA ASN A 287 -3.17 -7.18 -9.75
C ASN A 287 -2.98 -5.67 -9.52
N SER A 288 -3.36 -4.81 -10.47
CA SER A 288 -3.16 -3.37 -10.35
C SER A 288 -3.98 -2.75 -9.22
N GLU A 289 -5.24 -3.17 -9.05
CA GLU A 289 -6.08 -2.73 -7.93
C GLU A 289 -5.48 -3.11 -6.58
N ARG A 290 -5.05 -4.36 -6.44
CA ARG A 290 -4.41 -4.86 -5.21
C ARG A 290 -3.14 -4.09 -4.89
N LEU A 291 -2.30 -3.82 -5.90
CA LEU A 291 -1.09 -3.01 -5.74
C LEU A 291 -1.44 -1.59 -5.26
N ALA A 292 -2.41 -0.93 -5.92
CA ALA A 292 -2.86 0.41 -5.56
C ALA A 292 -3.38 0.47 -4.12
N ARG A 293 -4.19 -0.52 -3.73
CA ARG A 293 -4.76 -0.62 -2.38
C ARG A 293 -3.67 -0.77 -1.32
N TYR A 294 -2.75 -1.71 -1.48
CA TYR A 294 -1.72 -1.97 -0.48
C TYR A 294 -0.73 -0.81 -0.32
N ILE A 295 -0.31 -0.20 -1.43
CA ILE A 295 0.59 0.97 -1.35
C ILE A 295 -0.12 2.14 -0.68
N LYS A 296 -1.38 2.43 -1.07
CA LYS A 296 -2.19 3.48 -0.45
C LYS A 296 -2.35 3.26 1.06
N GLU A 297 -2.74 2.05 1.47
CA GLU A 297 -2.92 1.70 2.87
C GLU A 297 -1.63 1.87 3.66
N GLY A 298 -0.50 1.39 3.14
CA GLY A 298 0.80 1.57 3.79
C GLY A 298 1.21 3.03 3.93
N VAL A 299 0.93 3.87 2.94
CA VAL A 299 1.20 5.32 3.01
C VAL A 299 0.31 5.98 4.06
N ILE A 300 -1.00 5.72 4.04
CA ILE A 300 -1.95 6.28 5.02
C ILE A 300 -1.53 5.91 6.44
N GLU A 301 -1.11 4.67 6.63
CA GLU A 301 -0.64 4.19 7.93
C GLU A 301 0.57 4.98 8.44
N GLN A 302 1.50 5.32 7.54
CA GLN A 302 2.72 6.04 7.89
C GLN A 302 2.50 7.53 8.15
N ILE A 303 1.72 8.22 7.31
CA ILE A 303 1.60 9.68 7.37
C ILE A 303 0.26 10.16 7.94
N GLY A 304 -0.69 9.24 8.23
CA GLY A 304 -1.96 9.55 8.89
C GLY A 304 -2.95 10.36 8.06
N THR A 305 -2.84 10.35 6.73
CA THR A 305 -3.75 11.05 5.82
C THR A 305 -5.13 10.39 5.77
N TYR A 306 -6.12 11.15 5.31
CA TYR A 306 -7.47 10.62 5.10
C TYR A 306 -7.49 9.61 3.94
N ASP A 307 -8.17 8.45 4.13
CA ASP A 307 -8.34 7.45 3.07
C ASP A 307 -9.40 7.89 2.06
N ARG A 308 -8.98 8.20 0.83
CA ARG A 308 -9.87 8.55 -0.29
C ARG A 308 -10.25 7.35 -1.14
N GLY A 309 -9.78 6.17 -0.78
CA GLY A 309 -10.05 4.90 -1.47
C GLY A 309 -9.12 4.59 -2.62
N THR A 310 -9.33 3.41 -3.19
CA THR A 310 -8.69 2.94 -4.43
C THR A 310 -9.67 3.16 -5.58
N LYS A 311 -9.22 3.80 -6.66
CA LYS A 311 -10.07 4.27 -7.76
C LYS A 311 -9.54 3.89 -9.12
N THR A 312 -10.43 3.68 -10.06
CA THR A 312 -10.06 3.50 -11.45
C THR A 312 -9.72 4.84 -12.12
N SER A 313 -8.74 4.83 -13.01
CA SER A 313 -8.38 5.99 -13.82
C SER A 313 -7.85 5.56 -15.18
N ASN A 314 -7.88 6.49 -16.14
CA ASN A 314 -7.27 6.37 -17.46
C ASN A 314 -5.94 7.13 -17.56
N PHE A 315 -5.27 7.41 -16.45
CA PHE A 315 -3.95 8.03 -16.48
C PHE A 315 -3.00 7.26 -17.39
N TYR A 316 -2.27 8.01 -18.22
CA TYR A 316 -1.47 7.43 -19.30
C TYR A 316 -0.52 6.34 -18.80
N VAL A 317 0.20 6.60 -17.73
CA VAL A 317 1.23 5.69 -17.22
C VAL A 317 0.66 4.38 -16.68
N VAL A 318 -0.49 4.39 -16.00
CA VAL A 318 -1.11 3.13 -15.52
C VAL A 318 -1.87 2.38 -16.62
N LYS A 319 -2.26 3.08 -17.69
CA LYS A 319 -2.97 2.49 -18.83
C LYS A 319 -2.03 1.79 -19.82
N HIS A 320 -0.84 2.32 -20.04
CA HIS A 320 0.08 1.85 -21.09
C HIS A 320 1.23 0.97 -20.58
N THR A 321 1.38 0.81 -19.26
CA THR A 321 2.28 -0.18 -18.67
C THR A 321 1.73 -1.60 -18.79
N GLN A 322 2.64 -2.57 -18.97
CA GLN A 322 2.30 -3.97 -19.23
C GLN A 322 2.26 -4.84 -17.96
N MET A 323 2.68 -4.31 -16.83
CA MET A 323 2.72 -4.96 -15.53
C MET A 323 1.67 -4.37 -14.59
N PRO A 324 1.42 -4.95 -13.42
CA PRO A 324 0.65 -4.30 -12.36
C PRO A 324 1.18 -2.89 -12.09
N ALA A 325 0.30 -1.89 -12.20
CA ALA A 325 0.67 -0.48 -12.12
C ALA A 325 -0.31 0.31 -11.24
N THR A 326 0.22 1.25 -10.48
CA THR A 326 -0.54 2.23 -9.73
C THR A 326 0.05 3.63 -9.87
N LEU A 327 -0.83 4.63 -9.81
CA LEU A 327 -0.47 6.01 -9.55
C LEU A 327 -1.01 6.38 -8.17
N LEU A 328 -0.14 6.81 -7.30
CA LEU A 328 -0.46 7.19 -5.93
C LEU A 328 -0.45 8.70 -5.79
N GLU A 329 -1.59 9.26 -5.44
CA GLU A 329 -1.71 10.62 -4.92
C GLU A 329 -1.47 10.55 -3.41
N VAL A 330 -0.25 10.86 -3.00
CA VAL A 330 0.22 10.68 -1.61
C VAL A 330 -0.57 11.55 -0.64
N ALA A 331 -0.77 12.82 -1.00
CA ALA A 331 -1.46 13.84 -0.20
C ALA A 331 -1.79 15.04 -1.10
N PHE A 332 -2.54 16.01 -0.60
CA PHE A 332 -2.87 17.24 -1.34
C PHE A 332 -1.81 18.31 -1.10
N VAL A 333 -1.01 18.64 -2.13
CA VAL A 333 -0.07 19.75 -2.05
C VAL A 333 -0.78 21.10 -1.87
N SER A 334 -2.05 21.21 -2.31
CA SER A 334 -2.89 22.40 -2.12
C SER A 334 -3.47 22.56 -0.70
N ASN A 335 -3.33 21.54 0.16
CA ASN A 335 -3.76 21.61 1.56
C ASN A 335 -2.59 22.04 2.46
N PRO A 336 -2.70 23.17 3.21
CA PRO A 336 -1.56 23.67 4.00
C PRO A 336 -1.02 22.69 5.05
N LYS A 337 -1.87 21.81 5.59
CA LYS A 337 -1.44 20.81 6.59
C LYS A 337 -0.70 19.65 5.94
N GLU A 338 -1.19 19.20 4.79
CA GLU A 338 -0.56 18.10 4.05
C GLU A 338 0.69 18.59 3.31
N GLU A 339 0.69 19.81 2.77
CA GLU A 339 1.91 20.44 2.24
C GLU A 339 3.05 20.47 3.27
N ALA A 340 2.73 20.74 4.55
CA ALA A 340 3.72 20.74 5.62
C ALA A 340 4.28 19.33 5.93
N ILE A 341 3.54 18.26 5.64
CA ILE A 341 4.03 16.87 5.75
C ILE A 341 4.97 16.54 4.59
N LEU A 342 4.71 17.14 3.42
CA LEU A 342 5.43 16.88 2.18
C LEU A 342 6.75 17.67 2.05
N ASN A 343 6.96 18.68 2.88
CA ASN A 343 8.13 19.58 2.86
C ASN A 343 9.13 19.21 3.96
#